data_827f7e8e9a7ccee5e4d0f11d46031409
#
_entry.id   827f7e8e9a7ccee5e4d0f11d46031409
#
_cell.length_a   1.000
_cell.length_b   1.000
_cell.length_c   1.000
_cell.angle_alpha   90.00
_cell.angle_beta   90.00
_cell.angle_gamma   90.00
#
_symmetry.space_group_name_H-M   'P 1'
#
loop_
_entity.id
_entity.type
_entity.pdbx_description
1 polymer ?
#
loop_
_entity_poly.entity_id
_entity_poly.type
_entity_poly.pdbx_seq_one_letter_code
_entity_poly.pdbx_strand_id
1 'polypeptide(L)'
;MKLKRMLSGLIGFPIVALIFIYGNKYIIDAFIGIISIIAMYEYLKCLSVDYKPVKWVAYIPCLLIPFLHVIPKEYLLTTIAVSISLIVALLFMKVIASNMKTTISDIAVTLFGICYITVFLSFISMLYGMENGKYLIWFILISAWGTDTFAYIVGVKFGKHKFSKISPKKSKEGCVRRNNWCCVDFTNIHPLHKQIWRTINFIFIYRINNSSA
;
A
#
# COMPACT_ATOMS: atom_id res chain seq x y z
N MET A 1 22.60 8.89 12.35
CA MET A 1 21.58 8.12 11.58
C MET A 1 20.17 8.16 12.22
N LYS A 2 20.03 8.18 13.55
CA LYS A 2 18.71 8.24 14.24
C LYS A 2 17.98 9.59 14.02
N LEU A 3 18.69 10.71 14.08
CA LEU A 3 18.11 12.05 13.94
C LEU A 3 17.50 12.30 12.54
N LYS A 4 18.19 11.86 11.48
CA LYS A 4 17.69 12.01 10.10
C LYS A 4 16.37 11.27 9.86
N ARG A 5 16.19 10.08 10.44
CA ARG A 5 14.93 9.31 10.35
C ARG A 5 13.80 9.94 11.15
N MET A 6 14.08 10.50 12.32
CA MET A 6 13.09 11.23 13.12
C MET A 6 12.63 12.50 12.40
N LEU A 7 13.57 13.25 11.82
CA LEU A 7 13.26 14.46 11.05
C LEU A 7 12.44 14.16 9.80
N SER A 8 12.78 13.11 9.05
CA SER A 8 12.01 12.72 7.86
C SER A 8 10.57 12.28 8.21
N GLY A 9 10.37 11.57 9.32
CA GLY A 9 9.03 11.22 9.80
C GLY A 9 8.24 12.43 10.30
N LEU A 10 8.91 13.34 11.03
CA LEU A 10 8.29 14.55 11.57
C LEU A 10 7.85 15.54 10.46
N ILE A 11 8.58 15.59 9.36
CA ILE A 11 8.23 16.43 8.20
C ILE A 11 7.25 15.70 7.28
N GLY A 12 7.45 14.40 7.06
CA GLY A 12 6.63 13.60 6.16
C GLY A 12 5.17 13.47 6.63
N PHE A 13 4.97 13.28 7.94
CA PHE A 13 3.62 13.15 8.52
C PHE A 13 2.72 14.36 8.24
N PRO A 14 3.11 15.62 8.56
CA PRO A 14 2.28 16.79 8.24
C PRO A 14 1.98 16.94 6.76
N ILE A 15 2.94 16.65 5.88
CA ILE A 15 2.74 16.74 4.43
C ILE A 15 1.67 15.76 3.98
N VAL A 16 1.79 14.51 4.39
CA VAL A 16 0.80 13.47 4.06
C VAL A 16 -0.55 13.81 4.66
N ALA A 17 -0.59 14.26 5.92
CA ALA A 17 -1.81 14.68 6.60
C ALA A 17 -2.52 15.82 5.85
N LEU A 18 -1.79 16.86 5.43
CA LEU A 18 -2.34 17.96 4.66
C LEU A 18 -2.93 17.50 3.32
N ILE A 19 -2.25 16.61 2.63
CA ILE A 19 -2.73 16.04 1.35
C ILE A 19 -4.04 15.28 1.56
N PHE A 20 -4.18 14.48 2.63
CA PHE A 20 -5.40 13.74 2.90
C PHE A 20 -6.54 14.60 3.47
N ILE A 21 -6.25 15.72 4.15
CA ILE A 21 -7.26 16.66 4.65
C ILE A 21 -7.84 17.50 3.50
N TYR A 22 -6.97 18.13 2.73
CA TYR A 22 -7.35 19.13 1.72
C TYR A 22 -7.42 18.56 0.31
N GLY A 23 -6.81 17.40 0.04
CA GLY A 23 -6.80 16.77 -1.27
C GLY A 23 -8.18 16.29 -1.68
N ASN A 24 -8.48 16.42 -2.96
CA ASN A 24 -9.57 15.71 -3.59
C ASN A 24 -9.08 14.35 -4.16
N LYS A 25 -9.99 13.52 -4.64
CA LYS A 25 -9.67 12.17 -5.13
C LYS A 25 -8.55 12.16 -6.19
N TYR A 26 -8.51 13.14 -7.09
CA TYR A 26 -7.48 13.20 -8.14
C TYR A 26 -6.10 13.58 -7.60
N ILE A 27 -6.04 14.47 -6.61
CA ILE A 27 -4.79 14.85 -5.93
C ILE A 27 -4.23 13.64 -5.18
N ILE A 28 -5.08 12.86 -4.54
CA ILE A 28 -4.68 11.65 -3.83
C ILE A 28 -4.18 10.59 -4.80
N ASP A 29 -4.88 10.37 -5.91
CA ASP A 29 -4.43 9.45 -6.96
C ASP A 29 -3.05 9.82 -7.49
N ALA A 30 -2.83 11.10 -7.80
CA ALA A 30 -1.53 11.60 -8.25
C ALA A 30 -0.45 11.40 -7.18
N PHE A 31 -0.76 11.68 -5.93
CA PHE A 31 0.16 11.49 -4.80
C PHE A 31 0.53 10.02 -4.61
N ILE A 32 -0.46 9.11 -4.63
CA ILE A 32 -0.22 7.66 -4.54
C ILE A 32 0.57 7.16 -5.75
N GLY A 33 0.30 7.68 -6.94
CA GLY A 33 1.09 7.39 -8.15
C GLY A 33 2.56 7.75 -7.99
N ILE A 34 2.86 8.95 -7.46
CA ILE A 34 4.23 9.39 -7.19
C ILE A 34 4.92 8.46 -6.16
N ILE A 35 4.23 8.15 -5.06
CA ILE A 35 4.76 7.22 -4.04
C ILE A 35 5.02 5.85 -4.66
N SER A 36 4.12 5.36 -5.50
CA SER A 36 4.26 4.08 -6.20
C SER A 36 5.50 4.04 -7.09
N ILE A 37 5.77 5.12 -7.83
CA ILE A 37 6.98 5.25 -8.68
C ILE A 37 8.25 5.22 -7.82
N ILE A 38 8.28 5.97 -6.71
CA ILE A 38 9.44 6.01 -5.81
C ILE A 38 9.69 4.63 -5.18
N ALA A 39 8.63 3.99 -4.66
CA ALA A 39 8.71 2.68 -4.07
C ALA A 39 9.16 1.60 -5.08
N MET A 40 8.63 1.67 -6.31
CA MET A 40 9.04 0.78 -7.40
C MET A 40 10.52 0.99 -7.77
N TYR A 41 10.99 2.24 -7.81
CA TYR A 41 12.41 2.53 -8.06
C TYR A 41 13.31 1.89 -6.99
N GLU A 42 12.99 2.07 -5.71
CA GLU A 42 13.77 1.49 -4.61
C GLU A 42 13.76 -0.03 -4.65
N TYR A 43 12.60 -0.64 -4.90
CA TYR A 43 12.44 -2.08 -5.04
C TYR A 43 13.30 -2.63 -6.18
N LEU A 44 13.19 -2.07 -7.39
CA LEU A 44 13.95 -2.51 -8.55
C LEU A 44 15.46 -2.30 -8.36
N LYS A 45 15.86 -1.22 -7.69
CA LYS A 45 17.26 -0.96 -7.35
C LYS A 45 17.81 -2.01 -6.40
N CYS A 46 17.06 -2.39 -5.39
CA CYS A 46 17.45 -3.43 -4.43
C CYS A 46 17.67 -4.78 -5.11
N LEU A 47 16.78 -5.18 -6.02
CA LEU A 47 16.82 -6.49 -6.68
C LEU A 47 17.69 -6.52 -7.93
N SER A 48 18.11 -5.37 -8.45
CA SER A 48 19.01 -5.32 -9.63
C SER A 48 20.43 -5.82 -9.35
N VAL A 49 20.74 -6.20 -8.12
CA VAL A 49 22.00 -6.86 -7.74
C VAL A 49 22.02 -8.30 -8.25
N ASP A 50 20.94 -9.03 -8.03
CA ASP A 50 20.85 -10.47 -8.31
C ASP A 50 20.05 -10.78 -9.59
N TYR A 51 19.15 -9.88 -9.99
CA TYR A 51 18.21 -10.06 -11.11
C TYR A 51 18.30 -8.89 -12.10
N LYS A 52 17.74 -9.10 -13.30
CA LYS A 52 17.61 -8.08 -14.35
C LYS A 52 16.14 -7.74 -14.60
N PRO A 53 15.45 -7.13 -13.62
CA PRO A 53 14.01 -6.86 -13.75
C PRO A 53 13.71 -5.93 -14.93
N VAL A 54 12.53 -6.10 -15.52
CA VAL A 54 12.09 -5.32 -16.69
C VAL A 54 11.53 -3.98 -16.22
N LYS A 55 12.43 -3.01 -15.97
CA LYS A 55 12.13 -1.74 -15.29
C LYS A 55 11.00 -0.95 -15.96
N TRP A 56 11.05 -0.80 -17.30
CA TRP A 56 10.08 0.01 -18.02
C TRP A 56 8.65 -0.54 -17.90
N VAL A 57 8.47 -1.87 -17.92
CA VAL A 57 7.16 -2.52 -17.74
C VAL A 57 6.65 -2.30 -16.31
N ALA A 58 7.54 -2.35 -15.31
CA ALA A 58 7.17 -2.17 -13.91
C ALA A 58 6.60 -0.77 -13.60
N TYR A 59 7.01 0.27 -14.34
CA TYR A 59 6.48 1.62 -14.13
C TYR A 59 5.13 1.89 -14.79
N ILE A 60 4.74 1.10 -15.79
CA ILE A 60 3.46 1.31 -16.50
C ILE A 60 2.28 1.34 -15.53
N PRO A 61 2.07 0.33 -14.66
CA PRO A 61 0.94 0.37 -13.74
C PRO A 61 1.04 1.48 -12.69
N CYS A 62 2.25 1.90 -12.31
CA CYS A 62 2.40 3.04 -11.40
C CYS A 62 1.88 4.34 -12.04
N LEU A 63 2.07 4.51 -13.35
CA LEU A 63 1.56 5.67 -14.11
C LEU A 63 0.05 5.62 -14.35
N LEU A 64 -0.58 4.44 -14.22
CA LEU A 64 -2.03 4.29 -14.39
C LEU A 64 -2.82 4.65 -13.11
N ILE A 65 -2.20 4.63 -11.94
CA ILE A 65 -2.87 4.96 -10.66
C ILE A 65 -3.58 6.32 -10.70
N PRO A 66 -2.98 7.42 -11.21
CA PRO A 66 -3.62 8.73 -11.25
C PRO A 66 -4.94 8.77 -12.04
N PHE A 67 -5.19 7.78 -12.88
CA PHE A 67 -6.38 7.70 -13.72
C PHE A 67 -7.49 6.79 -13.16
N LEU A 68 -7.30 6.16 -12.00
CA LEU A 68 -8.25 5.21 -11.42
C LEU A 68 -9.65 5.80 -11.24
N HIS A 69 -9.77 7.06 -10.80
CA HIS A 69 -11.06 7.72 -10.60
C HIS A 69 -11.63 8.38 -11.87
N VAL A 70 -10.88 8.39 -12.96
CA VAL A 70 -11.36 8.84 -14.28
C VAL A 70 -12.13 7.72 -14.97
N ILE A 71 -11.79 6.46 -14.66
CA ILE A 71 -12.41 5.28 -15.25
C ILE A 71 -13.79 5.05 -14.60
N PRO A 72 -14.88 4.94 -15.38
CA PRO A 72 -16.19 4.59 -14.85
C PRO A 72 -16.15 3.27 -14.10
N LYS A 73 -16.88 3.17 -12.98
CA LYS A 73 -16.88 1.98 -12.11
C LYS A 73 -17.26 0.69 -12.85
N GLU A 74 -18.13 0.80 -13.85
CA GLU A 74 -18.59 -0.33 -14.69
C GLU A 74 -17.44 -0.98 -15.47
N TYR A 75 -16.48 -0.17 -15.94
CA TYR A 75 -15.33 -0.65 -16.73
C TYR A 75 -14.08 -0.89 -15.90
N LEU A 76 -14.09 -0.57 -14.62
CA LEU A 76 -12.89 -0.64 -13.76
C LEU A 76 -12.31 -2.06 -13.73
N LEU A 77 -13.15 -3.08 -13.49
CA LEU A 77 -12.69 -4.48 -13.45
C LEU A 77 -12.14 -4.94 -14.80
N THR A 78 -12.82 -4.61 -15.88
CA THR A 78 -12.38 -4.93 -17.25
C THR A 78 -11.04 -4.25 -17.57
N THR A 79 -10.89 -2.98 -17.21
CA THR A 79 -9.65 -2.22 -17.42
C THR A 79 -8.49 -2.82 -16.64
N ILE A 80 -8.71 -3.23 -15.40
CA ILE A 80 -7.69 -3.90 -14.57
C ILE A 80 -7.30 -5.24 -15.23
N ALA A 81 -8.26 -6.06 -15.64
CA ALA A 81 -8.00 -7.35 -16.27
C ALA A 81 -7.21 -7.21 -17.58
N VAL A 82 -7.60 -6.26 -18.43
CA VAL A 82 -6.90 -5.95 -19.68
C VAL A 82 -5.48 -5.44 -19.40
N SER A 83 -5.31 -4.57 -18.40
CA SER A 83 -4.00 -4.05 -18.03
C SER A 83 -3.05 -5.14 -17.55
N ILE A 84 -3.55 -6.06 -16.71
CA ILE A 84 -2.76 -7.22 -16.24
C ILE A 84 -2.35 -8.11 -17.43
N SER A 85 -3.30 -8.44 -18.32
CA SER A 85 -3.03 -9.25 -19.49
C SER A 85 -1.99 -8.61 -20.42
N LEU A 86 -2.08 -7.30 -20.62
CA LEU A 86 -1.13 -6.54 -21.43
C LEU A 86 0.27 -6.53 -20.78
N ILE A 87 0.37 -6.31 -19.47
CA ILE A 87 1.63 -6.35 -18.73
C ILE A 87 2.31 -7.70 -18.87
N VAL A 88 1.55 -8.79 -18.68
CA VAL A 88 2.08 -10.16 -18.85
C VAL A 88 2.56 -10.37 -20.29
N ALA A 89 1.78 -9.97 -21.28
CA ALA A 89 2.18 -10.09 -22.69
C ALA A 89 3.46 -9.29 -22.98
N LEU A 90 3.59 -8.07 -22.49
CA LEU A 90 4.80 -7.25 -22.65
C LEU A 90 6.03 -7.88 -22.00
N LEU A 91 5.87 -8.51 -20.84
CA LEU A 91 6.96 -9.21 -20.17
C LEU A 91 7.43 -10.43 -20.98
N PHE A 92 6.51 -11.23 -21.49
CA PHE A 92 6.87 -12.37 -22.34
C PHE A 92 7.48 -11.92 -23.68
N MET A 93 6.94 -10.88 -24.30
CA MET A 93 7.57 -10.31 -25.51
C MET A 93 9.01 -9.85 -25.24
N LYS A 94 9.30 -9.30 -24.07
CA LYS A 94 10.66 -8.91 -23.68
C LYS A 94 11.60 -10.12 -23.60
N VAL A 95 11.14 -11.26 -23.10
CA VAL A 95 11.95 -12.51 -23.08
C VAL A 95 12.32 -12.93 -24.50
N ILE A 96 11.33 -12.98 -25.38
CA ILE A 96 11.54 -13.38 -26.78
C ILE A 96 12.49 -12.39 -27.48
N ALA A 97 12.22 -11.07 -27.35
CA ALA A 97 13.02 -10.02 -27.98
C ALA A 97 14.46 -9.94 -27.43
N SER A 98 14.70 -10.42 -26.22
CA SER A 98 16.05 -10.45 -25.62
C SER A 98 16.85 -11.69 -25.97
N ASN A 99 16.35 -12.56 -26.87
CA ASN A 99 16.94 -13.89 -27.16
C ASN A 99 17.20 -14.69 -25.87
N MET A 100 16.19 -14.74 -24.97
CA MET A 100 16.23 -15.48 -23.70
C MET A 100 17.28 -14.95 -22.69
N LYS A 101 17.84 -13.76 -22.88
CA LYS A 101 18.74 -13.13 -21.92
C LYS A 101 18.02 -12.65 -20.66
N THR A 102 16.73 -12.37 -20.78
CA THR A 102 15.84 -12.10 -19.63
C THR A 102 15.25 -13.43 -19.19
N THR A 103 15.44 -13.78 -17.94
CA THR A 103 15.02 -15.07 -17.38
C THR A 103 13.59 -15.00 -16.84
N ILE A 104 12.98 -16.17 -16.61
CA ILE A 104 11.66 -16.25 -15.93
C ILE A 104 11.73 -15.66 -14.53
N SER A 105 12.86 -15.79 -13.83
CA SER A 105 13.07 -15.18 -12.53
C SER A 105 13.01 -13.65 -12.60
N ASP A 106 13.55 -13.03 -13.65
CA ASP A 106 13.49 -11.58 -13.86
C ASP A 106 12.04 -11.09 -14.05
N ILE A 107 11.23 -11.88 -14.78
CA ILE A 107 9.80 -11.63 -14.93
C ILE A 107 9.07 -11.78 -13.59
N ALA A 108 9.32 -12.87 -12.87
CA ALA A 108 8.66 -13.15 -11.60
C ALA A 108 8.92 -12.03 -10.58
N VAL A 109 10.17 -11.57 -10.49
CA VAL A 109 10.56 -10.44 -9.64
C VAL A 109 9.86 -9.15 -10.08
N THR A 110 9.75 -8.89 -11.38
CA THR A 110 9.06 -7.70 -11.91
C THR A 110 7.56 -7.75 -11.58
N LEU A 111 6.91 -8.89 -11.82
CA LEU A 111 5.49 -9.09 -11.50
C LEU A 111 5.21 -8.99 -10.00
N PHE A 112 6.09 -9.58 -9.18
CA PHE A 112 5.96 -9.47 -7.73
C PHE A 112 6.02 -8.01 -7.27
N GLY A 113 6.94 -7.20 -7.83
CA GLY A 113 7.01 -5.76 -7.56
C GLY A 113 5.74 -5.02 -7.93
N ILE A 114 5.17 -5.31 -9.11
CA ILE A 114 3.90 -4.72 -9.56
C ILE A 114 2.78 -5.09 -8.60
N CYS A 115 2.61 -6.36 -8.27
CA CYS A 115 1.58 -6.81 -7.35
C CYS A 115 1.77 -6.23 -5.94
N TYR A 116 2.98 -6.30 -5.41
CA TYR A 116 3.27 -5.88 -4.03
C TYR A 116 3.21 -4.37 -3.83
N ILE A 117 3.66 -3.57 -4.80
CA ILE A 117 3.72 -2.11 -4.65
C ILE A 117 2.49 -1.47 -5.28
N THR A 118 2.28 -1.68 -6.58
CA THR A 118 1.28 -0.90 -7.33
C THR A 118 -0.14 -1.29 -6.92
N VAL A 119 -0.44 -2.60 -6.83
CA VAL A 119 -1.79 -3.05 -6.46
C VAL A 119 -2.12 -2.66 -5.02
N PHE A 120 -1.20 -2.86 -4.06
CA PHE A 120 -1.47 -2.48 -2.67
C PHE A 120 -1.64 -0.97 -2.48
N LEU A 121 -0.84 -0.15 -3.15
CA LEU A 121 -0.99 1.31 -3.08
C LEU A 121 -2.26 1.79 -3.79
N SER A 122 -2.68 1.15 -4.88
CA SER A 122 -3.94 1.51 -5.55
C SER A 122 -5.17 1.29 -4.68
N PHE A 123 -5.14 0.35 -3.72
CA PHE A 123 -6.23 0.18 -2.76
C PHE A 123 -6.45 1.41 -1.88
N ILE A 124 -5.40 2.18 -1.56
CA ILE A 124 -5.53 3.43 -0.79
C ILE A 124 -6.34 4.44 -1.61
N SER A 125 -6.03 4.57 -2.90
CA SER A 125 -6.77 5.43 -3.81
C SER A 125 -8.23 4.99 -3.96
N MET A 126 -8.49 3.71 -4.18
CA MET A 126 -9.83 3.15 -4.28
C MET A 126 -10.63 3.35 -2.98
N LEU A 127 -9.99 3.14 -1.83
CA LEU A 127 -10.61 3.33 -0.52
C LEU A 127 -11.02 4.79 -0.30
N TYR A 128 -10.19 5.75 -0.72
CA TYR A 128 -10.52 7.17 -0.61
C TYR A 128 -11.75 7.57 -1.44
N GLY A 129 -11.98 6.89 -2.56
CA GLY A 129 -13.15 7.11 -3.42
C GLY A 129 -14.47 6.53 -2.90
N MET A 130 -14.45 5.77 -1.78
CA MET A 130 -15.66 5.20 -1.17
C MET A 130 -16.38 6.23 -0.29
N GLU A 131 -17.68 5.99 -0.03
CA GLU A 131 -18.40 6.71 1.01
C GLU A 131 -17.69 6.51 2.36
N ASN A 132 -17.41 7.59 3.08
CA ASN A 132 -16.59 7.60 4.29
C ASN A 132 -15.12 7.18 4.12
N GLY A 133 -14.61 7.05 2.90
CA GLY A 133 -13.24 6.62 2.61
C GLY A 133 -12.18 7.51 3.29
N LYS A 134 -12.44 8.81 3.42
CA LYS A 134 -11.57 9.75 4.14
C LYS A 134 -11.32 9.29 5.59
N TYR A 135 -12.36 8.89 6.31
CA TYR A 135 -12.23 8.41 7.70
C TYR A 135 -11.48 7.09 7.77
N LEU A 136 -11.75 6.17 6.82
CA LEU A 136 -11.07 4.87 6.77
C LEU A 136 -9.56 5.01 6.53
N ILE A 137 -9.15 5.96 5.69
CA ILE A 137 -7.72 6.22 5.46
C ILE A 137 -7.04 6.77 6.70
N TRP A 138 -7.68 7.70 7.41
CA TRP A 138 -7.14 8.20 8.67
C TRP A 138 -6.95 7.07 9.69
N PHE A 139 -7.90 6.15 9.74
CA PHE A 139 -7.79 4.98 10.59
C PHE A 139 -6.57 4.12 10.24
N ILE A 140 -6.36 3.85 8.94
CA ILE A 140 -5.20 3.08 8.47
C ILE A 140 -3.88 3.81 8.79
N LEU A 141 -3.82 5.13 8.54
CA LEU A 141 -2.63 5.93 8.79
C LEU A 141 -2.28 5.99 10.28
N ILE A 142 -3.26 6.26 11.14
CA ILE A 142 -3.08 6.32 12.60
C ILE A 142 -2.65 4.94 13.12
N SER A 143 -3.30 3.87 12.66
CA SER A 143 -2.95 2.51 13.05
C SER A 143 -1.52 2.14 12.62
N ALA A 144 -1.14 2.41 11.38
CA ALA A 144 0.19 2.08 10.86
C ALA A 144 1.29 2.89 11.56
N TRP A 145 1.16 4.22 11.61
CA TRP A 145 2.17 5.10 12.22
C TRP A 145 2.18 5.06 13.73
N GLY A 146 0.99 4.98 14.34
CA GLY A 146 0.86 4.81 15.78
C GLY A 146 1.57 3.55 16.24
N THR A 147 1.26 2.41 15.63
CA THR A 147 1.88 1.13 15.98
C THR A 147 3.40 1.14 15.81
N ASP A 148 3.93 1.72 14.74
CA ASP A 148 5.38 1.81 14.51
C ASP A 148 6.07 2.76 15.50
N THR A 149 5.45 3.90 15.81
CA THR A 149 5.96 4.87 16.78
C THR A 149 5.99 4.28 18.18
N PHE A 150 4.90 3.64 18.62
CA PHE A 150 4.83 3.00 19.92
C PHE A 150 5.77 1.79 20.03
N ALA A 151 5.86 0.97 18.98
CA ALA A 151 6.83 -0.13 18.93
C ALA A 151 8.26 0.36 19.09
N TYR A 152 8.59 1.50 18.47
CA TYR A 152 9.90 2.12 18.58
C TYR A 152 10.17 2.67 19.99
N ILE A 153 9.25 3.47 20.54
CA ILE A 153 9.39 4.08 21.87
C ILE A 153 9.56 3.00 22.95
N VAL A 154 8.71 1.99 22.91
CA VAL A 154 8.74 0.88 23.87
C VAL A 154 9.97 0.01 23.67
N GLY A 155 10.31 -0.29 22.42
CA GLY A 155 11.51 -1.05 22.10
C GLY A 155 12.81 -0.39 22.59
N VAL A 156 12.88 0.95 22.55
CA VAL A 156 14.05 1.71 23.06
C VAL A 156 14.05 1.80 24.59
N LYS A 157 12.88 2.01 25.24
CA LYS A 157 12.79 2.19 26.69
C LYS A 157 12.79 0.87 27.48
N PHE A 158 12.13 -0.16 26.97
CA PHE A 158 11.86 -1.40 27.71
C PHE A 158 12.37 -2.67 27.02
N GLY A 159 13.05 -2.56 25.86
CA GLY A 159 13.51 -3.70 25.09
C GLY A 159 14.71 -4.40 25.71
N LYS A 160 14.47 -5.47 26.47
CA LYS A 160 15.54 -6.31 27.08
C LYS A 160 15.87 -7.52 26.19
N HIS A 161 14.91 -8.06 25.47
CA HIS A 161 15.09 -9.27 24.66
C HIS A 161 15.02 -8.96 23.17
N LYS A 162 16.05 -9.35 22.41
CA LYS A 162 16.08 -9.18 20.95
C LYS A 162 15.08 -10.14 20.27
N PHE A 163 14.34 -9.64 19.26
CA PHE A 163 13.29 -10.41 18.61
C PHE A 163 13.82 -11.55 17.74
N SER A 164 14.84 -11.29 16.92
CA SER A 164 15.46 -12.30 16.06
C SER A 164 16.86 -11.91 15.62
N LYS A 165 17.63 -12.89 15.11
CA LYS A 165 18.95 -12.64 14.49
C LYS A 165 18.86 -11.77 13.23
N ILE A 166 17.72 -11.84 12.50
CA ILE A 166 17.47 -11.08 11.27
C ILE A 166 17.23 -9.59 11.55
N SER A 167 16.63 -9.27 12.71
CA SER A 167 16.34 -7.86 13.08
C SER A 167 16.76 -7.60 14.52
N PRO A 168 18.08 -7.45 14.80
CA PRO A 168 18.61 -7.32 16.15
C PRO A 168 18.23 -6.00 16.86
N LYS A 169 17.61 -5.07 16.13
CA LYS A 169 17.13 -3.78 16.66
C LYS A 169 15.69 -3.82 17.17
N LYS A 170 14.94 -4.90 16.89
CA LYS A 170 13.57 -5.07 17.40
C LYS A 170 13.57 -5.91 18.68
N SER A 171 12.79 -5.48 19.68
CA SER A 171 12.60 -6.19 20.94
C SER A 171 11.27 -6.95 20.96
N LYS A 172 11.21 -8.06 21.70
CA LYS A 172 9.98 -8.86 21.88
C LYS A 172 8.90 -8.02 22.58
N GLU A 173 9.28 -7.23 23.56
CA GLU A 173 8.41 -6.34 24.33
C GLU A 173 7.75 -5.26 23.43
N GLY A 174 8.53 -4.69 22.50
CA GLY A 174 8.02 -3.74 21.51
C GLY A 174 6.99 -4.39 20.58
N CYS A 175 7.19 -5.67 20.23
CA CYS A 175 6.28 -6.41 19.36
C CYS A 175 4.95 -6.76 20.04
N VAL A 176 4.97 -7.19 21.30
CA VAL A 176 3.77 -7.50 22.08
C VAL A 176 2.94 -6.24 22.34
N ARG A 177 3.58 -5.13 22.69
CA ARG A 177 2.84 -3.86 22.88
C ARG A 177 2.29 -3.29 21.59
N ARG A 178 2.94 -3.51 20.45
CA ARG A 178 2.38 -3.16 19.14
C ARG A 178 1.03 -3.85 18.92
N ASN A 179 0.94 -5.14 19.20
CA ASN A 179 -0.31 -5.89 19.07
C ASN A 179 -1.38 -5.40 20.06
N ASN A 180 -1.01 -5.14 21.31
CA ASN A 180 -1.96 -4.62 22.32
C ASN A 180 -2.46 -3.21 21.94
N TRP A 181 -1.60 -2.33 21.40
CA TRP A 181 -2.04 -1.01 20.94
C TRP A 181 -3.00 -1.11 19.76
N CYS A 182 -2.73 -1.98 18.79
CA CYS A 182 -3.66 -2.25 17.70
C CYS A 182 -5.04 -2.70 18.21
N CYS A 183 -5.08 -3.54 19.26
CA CYS A 183 -6.34 -3.98 19.87
C CYS A 183 -7.03 -2.85 20.63
N VAL A 184 -6.28 -1.98 21.34
CA VAL A 184 -6.82 -0.83 22.09
C VAL A 184 -7.36 0.25 21.15
N ASP A 185 -6.66 0.55 20.04
CA ASP A 185 -7.19 1.44 19.00
C ASP A 185 -8.48 0.89 18.39
N PHE A 186 -8.52 -0.43 18.15
CA PHE A 186 -9.72 -1.08 17.61
C PHE A 186 -10.91 -1.03 18.58
N THR A 187 -10.68 -1.10 19.88
CA THR A 187 -11.74 -1.08 20.90
C THR A 187 -12.21 0.33 21.30
N ASN A 188 -11.32 1.32 21.30
CA ASN A 188 -11.66 2.72 21.63
C ASN A 188 -12.39 3.45 20.50
N ILE A 189 -12.33 2.93 19.26
CA ILE A 189 -13.08 3.44 18.11
C ILE A 189 -14.48 2.77 18.01
N HIS A 190 -14.92 2.10 19.06
CA HIS A 190 -16.19 1.38 19.14
C HIS A 190 -17.42 2.14 18.61
N PRO A 191 -17.63 3.46 18.80
CA PRO A 191 -18.77 4.14 18.19
C PRO A 191 -18.65 4.28 16.66
N LEU A 192 -17.45 4.54 16.13
CA LEU A 192 -17.18 4.57 14.69
C LEU A 192 -17.23 3.17 14.08
N HIS A 193 -16.77 2.15 14.81
CA HIS A 193 -16.83 0.76 14.38
C HIS A 193 -18.28 0.26 14.23
N LYS A 194 -19.20 0.63 15.12
CA LYS A 194 -20.63 0.31 14.97
C LYS A 194 -21.22 0.94 13.72
N GLN A 195 -20.82 2.15 13.39
CA GLN A 195 -21.27 2.86 12.20
C GLN A 195 -20.67 2.26 10.92
N ILE A 196 -19.38 1.93 10.93
CA ILE A 196 -18.68 1.27 9.83
C ILE A 196 -19.25 -0.15 9.62
N TRP A 197 -19.46 -0.92 10.68
CA TRP A 197 -20.06 -2.27 10.60
C TRP A 197 -21.51 -2.23 10.09
N ARG A 198 -22.30 -1.25 10.50
CA ARG A 198 -23.64 -1.03 9.94
C ARG A 198 -23.57 -0.69 8.46
N THR A 199 -22.65 0.16 8.05
CA THR A 199 -22.48 0.56 6.64
C THR A 199 -21.97 -0.62 5.79
N ILE A 200 -21.02 -1.39 6.28
CA ILE A 200 -20.52 -2.60 5.57
C ILE A 200 -21.62 -3.65 5.47
N ASN A 201 -22.34 -3.94 6.54
CA ASN A 201 -23.46 -4.88 6.50
C ASN A 201 -24.62 -4.37 5.62
N PHE A 202 -24.91 -3.09 5.64
CA PHE A 202 -25.94 -2.49 4.77
C PHE A 202 -25.55 -2.61 3.29
N ILE A 203 -24.30 -2.34 2.94
CA ILE A 203 -23.77 -2.49 1.58
C ILE A 203 -23.80 -3.97 1.17
N PHE A 204 -23.41 -4.87 2.06
CA PHE A 204 -23.39 -6.31 1.79
C PHE A 204 -24.80 -6.87 1.58
N ILE A 205 -25.76 -6.50 2.43
CA ILE A 205 -27.17 -6.91 2.33
C ILE A 205 -27.84 -6.28 1.10
N TYR A 206 -27.56 -4.99 0.82
CA TYR A 206 -28.08 -4.29 -0.36
C TYR A 206 -27.59 -4.91 -1.67
N ARG A 207 -26.33 -5.37 -1.69
CA ARG A 207 -25.73 -6.03 -2.86
C ARG A 207 -26.29 -7.43 -3.08
N ILE A 208 -26.56 -8.17 -2.01
CA ILE A 208 -27.19 -9.50 -2.10
C ILE A 208 -28.63 -9.39 -2.62
N ASN A 209 -29.41 -8.43 -2.14
CA ASN A 209 -30.81 -8.24 -2.56
C ASN A 209 -30.96 -7.71 -3.99
N ASN A 210 -29.98 -6.97 -4.52
CA ASN A 210 -30.00 -6.46 -5.90
C ASN A 210 -29.27 -7.36 -6.90
N SER A 211 -28.63 -8.45 -6.46
CA SER A 211 -28.06 -9.45 -7.39
C SER A 211 -29.02 -10.59 -7.74
N SER A 212 -30.23 -10.55 -7.19
CA SER A 212 -31.30 -11.55 -7.43
C SER A 212 -32.51 -10.96 -8.19
N ALA A 213 -32.37 -9.79 -8.78
CA ALA A 213 -33.26 -9.17 -9.75
C ALA A 213 -32.51 -8.93 -11.05
#